data_d56da82edbe9957620344fed80fe0ddc
#
_entry.id   d56da82edbe9957620344fed80fe0ddc
#
_cell.length_a   1.000
_cell.length_b   1.000
_cell.length_c   1.000
_cell.angle_alpha   90.00
_cell.angle_beta   90.00
_cell.angle_gamma   90.00
#
_symmetry.space_group_name_H-M   'P 1'
#
loop_
_entity.id
_entity.type
_entity.pdbx_description
1 polymer ?
#
loop_
_entity_poly.entity_id
_entity_poly.type
_entity_poly.pdbx_seq_one_letter_code
_entity_poly.pdbx_strand_id
1 'polypeptide(L)'
;MNKVYRDPHLGDILFCKKKGFRRMSIRVHPIRGVTVSVPYIVPYAAAMTFFKLKRDWVLTTVARQKEKYKDMPKAEPGLVETLRRQAKSELPVRLKELADRYGFVYNKVTIKHNLTNWGSCSAKSNINLNLNIVRLPRPLKDYILLHELCHLRHHDHGEGFHLLLEHVCTDNLLKLSDEGDPQAKDLARTAAVSKARYPIDHVCTKAIKKYPLL
;
A
#
# COMPACT_ATOMS: atom_id res chain seq x y z
N MET A 1 1.06 15.36 23.62
CA MET A 1 2.17 16.32 23.48
C MET A 1 3.20 15.76 22.52
N ASN A 2 3.71 16.57 21.60
CA ASN A 2 4.77 16.17 20.67
C ASN A 2 6.02 17.01 21.01
N LYS A 3 7.22 16.42 20.86
CA LYS A 3 8.49 17.14 20.92
C LYS A 3 9.27 16.93 19.64
N VAL A 4 9.97 17.96 19.18
CA VAL A 4 10.88 17.88 18.03
C VAL A 4 12.32 17.91 18.56
N TYR A 5 13.16 17.02 18.06
CA TYR A 5 14.60 17.01 18.28
C TYR A 5 15.29 17.16 16.95
N ARG A 6 16.25 18.08 16.84
CA ARG A 6 17.01 18.32 15.63
C ARG A 6 18.32 17.55 15.67
N ASP A 7 18.42 16.52 14.83
CA ASP A 7 19.66 15.76 14.64
C ASP A 7 20.47 16.38 13.49
N PRO A 8 21.81 16.52 13.62
CA PRO A 8 22.67 17.14 12.60
C PRO A 8 22.59 16.49 11.22
N HIS A 9 22.36 15.17 11.15
CA HIS A 9 22.36 14.39 9.90
C HIS A 9 20.97 13.98 9.43
N LEU A 10 20.00 13.89 10.35
CA LEU A 10 18.66 13.40 10.07
C LEU A 10 17.61 14.52 10.00
N GLY A 11 17.98 15.74 10.41
CA GLY A 11 17.04 16.85 10.52
C GLY A 11 16.08 16.70 11.68
N ASP A 12 14.85 17.15 11.52
CA ASP A 12 13.85 17.16 12.57
C ASP A 12 13.26 15.77 12.83
N ILE A 13 13.35 15.31 14.07
CA ILE A 13 12.83 14.03 14.56
C ILE A 13 11.65 14.30 15.49
N LEU A 14 10.50 13.78 15.13
CA LEU A 14 9.27 14.00 15.86
C LEU A 14 9.03 12.90 16.92
N PHE A 15 9.05 13.26 18.18
CA PHE A 15 8.68 12.38 19.29
C PHE A 15 7.22 12.56 19.64
N CYS A 16 6.41 11.53 19.43
CA CYS A 16 4.97 11.54 19.64
C CYS A 16 4.57 10.64 20.82
N LYS A 17 4.05 11.23 21.88
CA LYS A 17 3.39 10.49 22.98
C LYS A 17 2.06 9.92 22.51
N LYS A 18 1.84 8.62 22.73
CA LYS A 18 0.60 7.93 22.33
C LYS A 18 0.00 7.14 23.48
N LYS A 19 -1.27 7.42 23.78
CA LYS A 19 -2.07 6.61 24.72
C LYS A 19 -2.32 5.22 24.13
N GLY A 20 -2.31 4.19 24.97
CA GLY A 20 -2.53 2.79 24.55
C GLY A 20 -1.32 2.09 23.91
N PHE A 21 -0.23 2.79 23.66
CA PHE A 21 1.01 2.19 23.17
C PHE A 21 1.78 1.56 24.34
N ARG A 22 2.23 0.31 24.15
CA ARG A 22 3.02 -0.44 25.15
C ARG A 22 4.52 -0.44 24.86
N ARG A 23 4.94 -0.13 23.62
CA ARG A 23 6.34 -0.17 23.18
C ARG A 23 6.72 1.10 22.42
N MET A 24 7.97 1.52 22.57
CA MET A 24 8.54 2.56 21.72
C MET A 24 8.79 2.00 20.30
N SER A 25 8.57 2.83 19.29
CA SER A 25 8.89 2.47 17.91
C SER A 25 9.41 3.66 17.12
N ILE A 26 10.31 3.39 16.18
CA ILE A 26 10.83 4.39 15.23
C ILE A 26 10.27 4.08 13.86
N ARG A 27 9.71 5.09 13.21
CA ARG A 27 9.25 5.01 11.81
C ARG A 27 10.02 6.02 10.99
N VAL A 28 10.63 5.56 9.93
CA VAL A 28 11.26 6.40 8.91
C VAL A 28 10.31 6.47 7.71
N HIS A 29 9.92 7.68 7.33
CA HIS A 29 9.05 7.90 6.18
C HIS A 29 9.78 8.79 5.16
N PRO A 30 9.76 8.47 3.85
CA PRO A 30 10.56 9.17 2.84
C PRO A 30 10.25 10.67 2.74
N ILE A 31 9.01 11.09 3.00
CA ILE A 31 8.60 12.53 2.97
C ILE A 31 8.49 13.13 4.38
N ARG A 32 7.88 12.39 5.34
CA ARG A 32 7.58 12.92 6.67
C ARG A 32 8.76 12.85 7.64
N GLY A 33 9.90 12.29 7.19
CA GLY A 33 11.08 12.13 8.03
C GLY A 33 10.91 11.08 9.14
N VAL A 34 11.61 11.26 10.24
CA VAL A 34 11.72 10.29 11.33
C VAL A 34 10.71 10.63 12.44
N THR A 35 9.92 9.63 12.83
CA THR A 35 8.98 9.75 13.95
C THR A 35 9.26 8.66 14.98
N VAL A 36 9.41 9.05 16.25
CA VAL A 36 9.52 8.15 17.40
C VAL A 36 8.19 8.15 18.16
N SER A 37 7.49 7.02 18.11
CA SER A 37 6.26 6.82 18.89
C SER A 37 6.63 6.35 20.30
N VAL A 38 6.14 7.04 21.32
CA VAL A 38 6.49 6.84 22.71
C VAL A 38 5.22 6.55 23.52
N PRO A 39 5.17 5.48 24.35
CA PRO A 39 4.07 5.27 25.27
C PRO A 39 3.89 6.50 26.18
N TYR A 40 2.65 6.81 26.53
CA TYR A 40 2.34 8.04 27.27
C TYR A 40 3.09 8.18 28.59
N ILE A 41 3.28 7.06 29.31
CA ILE A 41 3.95 6.99 30.61
C ILE A 41 5.49 7.06 30.54
N VAL A 42 6.09 6.81 29.36
CA VAL A 42 7.55 6.77 29.22
C VAL A 42 8.12 8.20 29.13
N PRO A 43 9.13 8.59 29.96
CA PRO A 43 9.77 9.90 29.87
C PRO A 43 10.44 10.14 28.51
N TYR A 44 10.49 11.40 28.08
CA TYR A 44 11.19 11.75 26.82
C TYR A 44 12.69 11.48 26.89
N ALA A 45 13.32 11.54 28.06
CA ALA A 45 14.73 11.18 28.23
C ALA A 45 14.97 9.72 27.82
N ALA A 46 14.14 8.78 28.27
CA ALA A 46 14.22 7.38 27.88
C ALA A 46 13.98 7.17 26.37
N ALA A 47 13.04 7.92 25.80
CA ALA A 47 12.79 7.88 24.35
C ALA A 47 13.98 8.42 23.55
N MET A 48 14.68 9.43 24.04
CA MET A 48 15.91 9.96 23.45
C MET A 48 17.05 8.95 23.50
N THR A 49 17.22 8.27 24.64
CA THR A 49 18.23 7.18 24.75
C THR A 49 17.91 6.06 23.79
N PHE A 50 16.64 5.64 23.69
CA PHE A 50 16.20 4.64 22.72
C PHE A 50 16.49 5.05 21.26
N PHE A 51 16.23 6.31 20.90
CA PHE A 51 16.55 6.83 19.59
C PHE A 51 18.07 6.82 19.34
N LYS A 52 18.88 7.30 20.31
CA LYS A 52 20.35 7.31 20.18
C LYS A 52 20.92 5.91 19.96
N LEU A 53 20.43 4.89 20.65
CA LEU A 53 20.82 3.48 20.48
C LEU A 53 20.47 2.92 19.08
N LYS A 54 19.46 3.46 18.43
CA LYS A 54 19.00 3.03 17.09
C LYS A 54 19.41 3.99 15.96
N ARG A 55 20.20 5.03 16.29
CA ARG A 55 20.53 6.12 15.37
C ARG A 55 21.20 5.63 14.07
N ASP A 56 22.13 4.69 14.16
CA ASP A 56 22.83 4.16 12.98
C ASP A 56 21.88 3.39 12.05
N TRP A 57 20.99 2.60 12.63
CA TRP A 57 19.91 1.96 11.87
C TRP A 57 19.00 2.99 11.18
N VAL A 58 18.67 4.08 11.85
CA VAL A 58 17.86 5.17 11.27
C VAL A 58 18.61 5.83 10.11
N LEU A 59 19.90 6.15 10.28
CA LEU A 59 20.75 6.72 9.21
C LEU A 59 20.78 5.82 7.98
N THR A 60 21.07 4.54 8.17
CA THR A 60 21.10 3.55 7.08
C THR A 60 19.74 3.43 6.39
N THR A 61 18.64 3.44 7.18
CA THR A 61 17.29 3.34 6.65
C THR A 61 16.91 4.59 5.86
N VAL A 62 17.25 5.80 6.35
CA VAL A 62 17.03 7.06 5.64
C VAL A 62 17.80 7.09 4.33
N ALA A 63 19.09 6.70 4.34
CA ALA A 63 19.93 6.64 3.14
C ALA A 63 19.32 5.69 2.09
N ARG A 64 18.94 4.47 2.50
CA ARG A 64 18.29 3.48 1.62
C ARG A 64 16.96 3.99 1.07
N GLN A 65 16.16 4.71 1.88
CA GLN A 65 14.90 5.29 1.39
C GLN A 65 15.17 6.43 0.41
N LYS A 66 16.12 7.33 0.71
CA LYS A 66 16.49 8.42 -0.21
C LYS A 66 16.92 7.87 -1.57
N GLU A 67 17.76 6.83 -1.59
CA GLU A 67 18.18 6.19 -2.85
C GLU A 67 17.01 5.53 -3.58
N LYS A 68 16.17 4.76 -2.86
CA LYS A 68 14.99 4.12 -3.43
C LYS A 68 13.99 5.10 -4.06
N TYR A 69 13.86 6.29 -3.48
CA TYR A 69 12.88 7.30 -3.91
C TYR A 69 13.52 8.50 -4.64
N LYS A 70 14.83 8.40 -4.99
CA LYS A 70 15.59 9.46 -5.66
C LYS A 70 14.99 9.85 -7.01
N ASP A 71 14.59 8.85 -7.77
CA ASP A 71 14.04 9.01 -9.12
C ASP A 71 12.49 8.97 -9.15
N MET A 72 11.85 9.01 -7.98
CA MET A 72 10.39 9.11 -7.95
C MET A 72 9.94 10.45 -8.49
N PRO A 73 9.05 10.46 -9.50
CA PRO A 73 8.49 11.70 -9.99
C PRO A 73 7.78 12.43 -8.84
N LYS A 74 8.21 13.63 -8.55
CA LYS A 74 7.48 14.51 -7.62
C LYS A 74 6.16 14.85 -8.30
N ALA A 75 5.06 14.28 -7.78
CA ALA A 75 3.75 14.61 -8.30
C ALA A 75 3.46 16.10 -8.08
N GLU A 76 3.16 16.82 -9.15
CA GLU A 76 2.68 18.20 -9.03
C GLU A 76 1.40 18.23 -8.19
N PRO A 77 1.23 19.25 -7.32
CA PRO A 77 0.05 19.34 -6.44
C PRO A 77 -1.28 19.27 -7.20
N GLY A 78 -1.37 19.88 -8.37
CA GLY A 78 -2.55 19.83 -9.23
C GLY A 78 -2.85 18.41 -9.75
N LEU A 79 -1.83 17.63 -10.11
CA LEU A 79 -1.99 16.25 -10.55
C LEU A 79 -2.52 15.36 -9.41
N VAL A 80 -1.98 15.50 -8.20
CA VAL A 80 -2.43 14.72 -7.04
C VAL A 80 -3.90 14.96 -6.75
N GLU A 81 -4.36 16.21 -6.81
CA GLU A 81 -5.77 16.52 -6.54
C GLU A 81 -6.70 16.02 -7.65
N THR A 82 -6.28 16.09 -8.90
CA THR A 82 -7.00 15.51 -10.04
C THR A 82 -7.14 13.99 -9.89
N LEU A 83 -6.04 13.29 -9.60
CA LEU A 83 -6.05 11.84 -9.35
C LEU A 83 -6.91 11.48 -8.13
N ARG A 84 -6.90 12.31 -7.08
CA ARG A 84 -7.74 12.11 -5.89
C ARG A 84 -9.22 12.20 -6.22
N ARG A 85 -9.62 13.18 -7.02
CA ARG A 85 -11.02 13.37 -7.46
C ARG A 85 -11.48 12.18 -8.29
N GLN A 86 -10.66 11.79 -9.28
CA GLN A 86 -10.94 10.62 -10.10
C GLN A 86 -11.01 9.33 -9.26
N ALA A 87 -10.06 9.12 -8.34
CA ALA A 87 -10.06 7.93 -7.49
C ALA A 87 -11.29 7.86 -6.57
N LYS A 88 -11.75 9.00 -6.06
CA LYS A 88 -12.96 9.05 -5.22
C LYS A 88 -14.23 8.73 -5.99
N SER A 89 -14.32 9.07 -7.27
CA SER A 89 -15.49 8.75 -8.11
C SER A 89 -15.46 7.32 -8.65
N GLU A 90 -14.29 6.83 -9.06
CA GLU A 90 -14.14 5.58 -9.81
C GLU A 90 -13.95 4.35 -8.89
N LEU A 91 -12.98 4.42 -7.95
CA LEU A 91 -12.54 3.23 -7.23
C LEU A 91 -13.60 2.65 -6.27
N PRO A 92 -14.41 3.44 -5.53
CA PRO A 92 -15.45 2.86 -4.69
C PRO A 92 -16.53 2.14 -5.47
N VAL A 93 -16.92 2.66 -6.65
CA VAL A 93 -17.89 2.03 -7.54
C VAL A 93 -17.36 0.68 -8.03
N ARG A 94 -16.12 0.67 -8.57
CA ARG A 94 -15.52 -0.56 -9.06
C ARG A 94 -15.26 -1.58 -7.96
N LEU A 95 -14.83 -1.13 -6.77
CA LEU A 95 -14.64 -2.00 -5.61
C LEU A 95 -15.97 -2.68 -5.22
N LYS A 96 -17.07 -1.93 -5.24
CA LYS A 96 -18.40 -2.47 -4.92
C LYS A 96 -18.84 -3.52 -5.94
N GLU A 97 -18.68 -3.26 -7.24
CA GLU A 97 -19.01 -4.22 -8.30
C GLU A 97 -18.27 -5.55 -8.13
N LEU A 98 -16.96 -5.49 -7.82
CA LEU A 98 -16.15 -6.68 -7.57
C LEU A 98 -16.54 -7.37 -6.26
N ALA A 99 -16.81 -6.61 -5.21
CA ALA A 99 -17.25 -7.14 -3.93
C ALA A 99 -18.59 -7.88 -4.06
N ASP A 100 -19.58 -7.28 -4.74
CA ASP A 100 -20.88 -7.90 -4.99
C ASP A 100 -20.74 -9.19 -5.81
N ARG A 101 -19.89 -9.17 -6.86
CA ARG A 101 -19.66 -10.34 -7.74
C ARG A 101 -19.07 -11.55 -7.00
N TYR A 102 -18.11 -11.32 -6.10
CA TYR A 102 -17.37 -12.39 -5.42
C TYR A 102 -17.83 -12.60 -3.97
N GLY A 103 -18.93 -11.96 -3.55
CA GLY A 103 -19.53 -12.15 -2.23
C GLY A 103 -18.65 -11.63 -1.09
N PHE A 104 -18.00 -10.48 -1.27
CA PHE A 104 -17.23 -9.82 -0.22
C PHE A 104 -18.07 -8.70 0.44
N VAL A 105 -17.94 -8.58 1.75
CA VAL A 105 -18.59 -7.51 2.53
C VAL A 105 -17.52 -6.71 3.27
N TYR A 106 -17.40 -5.43 2.97
CA TYR A 106 -16.51 -4.50 3.66
C TYR A 106 -17.29 -3.39 4.37
N ASN A 107 -16.65 -2.78 5.37
CA ASN A 107 -17.31 -1.73 6.18
C ASN A 107 -17.19 -0.35 5.51
N LYS A 108 -15.96 0.05 5.14
CA LYS A 108 -15.67 1.39 4.61
C LYS A 108 -14.52 1.35 3.63
N VAL A 109 -14.62 2.16 2.57
CA VAL A 109 -13.50 2.46 1.67
C VAL A 109 -13.01 3.90 1.85
N THR A 110 -11.69 4.09 1.79
CA THR A 110 -11.06 5.43 1.93
C THR A 110 -9.94 5.57 0.91
N ILE A 111 -9.92 6.69 0.17
CA ILE A 111 -8.85 7.01 -0.76
C ILE A 111 -7.70 7.69 -0.01
N LYS A 112 -6.49 7.15 -0.16
CA LYS A 112 -5.25 7.63 0.44
C LYS A 112 -4.24 8.02 -0.64
N HIS A 113 -3.25 8.80 -0.25
CA HIS A 113 -2.04 9.03 -1.03
C HIS A 113 -0.87 8.45 -0.25
N ASN A 114 -0.45 7.26 -0.62
CA ASN A 114 0.67 6.54 -0.01
C ASN A 114 1.78 6.37 -1.04
N LEU A 115 3.03 6.40 -0.58
CA LEU A 115 4.21 6.19 -1.42
C LEU A 115 4.72 4.75 -1.39
N THR A 116 4.15 3.90 -0.56
CA THR A 116 4.73 2.59 -0.23
C THR A 116 3.83 1.40 -0.53
N ASN A 117 2.52 1.63 -0.65
CA ASN A 117 1.56 0.55 -0.88
C ASN A 117 0.38 1.03 -1.74
N TRP A 118 -0.19 0.12 -2.49
CA TRP A 118 -1.35 0.35 -3.35
C TRP A 118 -2.66 0.35 -2.57
N GLY A 119 -2.75 -0.46 -1.52
CA GLY A 119 -3.92 -0.56 -0.68
C GLY A 119 -3.61 -1.11 0.70
N SER A 120 -4.62 -1.26 1.52
CA SER A 120 -4.58 -2.01 2.78
C SER A 120 -5.98 -2.31 3.28
N CYS A 121 -6.17 -3.50 3.84
CA CYS A 121 -7.36 -3.88 4.57
C CYS A 121 -7.07 -3.95 6.08
N SER A 122 -7.96 -3.46 6.92
CA SER A 122 -7.84 -3.54 8.38
C SER A 122 -8.67 -4.69 8.96
N ALA A 123 -8.35 -5.13 10.18
CA ALA A 123 -9.12 -6.14 10.92
C ALA A 123 -10.61 -5.73 11.16
N LYS A 124 -10.96 -4.46 10.97
CA LYS A 124 -12.35 -3.95 11.01
C LYS A 124 -12.99 -3.89 9.63
N SER A 125 -12.48 -4.61 8.65
CA SER A 125 -12.97 -4.64 7.27
C SER A 125 -13.02 -3.26 6.59
N ASN A 126 -12.12 -2.33 6.99
CA ASN A 126 -11.97 -1.05 6.29
C ASN A 126 -10.87 -1.16 5.25
N ILE A 127 -11.19 -0.79 4.01
CA ILE A 127 -10.28 -0.82 2.87
C ILE A 127 -9.75 0.59 2.61
N ASN A 128 -8.43 0.74 2.51
CA ASN A 128 -7.80 1.96 2.03
C ASN A 128 -7.21 1.69 0.65
N LEU A 129 -7.51 2.55 -0.31
CA LEU A 129 -7.02 2.46 -1.69
C LEU A 129 -6.14 3.66 -2.01
N ASN A 130 -5.04 3.43 -2.70
CA ASN A 130 -4.17 4.50 -3.16
C ASN A 130 -4.79 5.22 -4.36
N LEU A 131 -4.75 6.55 -4.37
CA LEU A 131 -5.22 7.31 -5.53
C LEU A 131 -4.49 6.97 -6.85
N ASN A 132 -3.25 6.48 -6.77
CA ASN A 132 -2.49 6.07 -7.94
C ASN A 132 -3.08 4.85 -8.69
N ILE A 133 -4.02 4.12 -8.07
CA ILE A 133 -4.69 2.98 -8.71
C ILE A 133 -5.41 3.39 -10.00
N VAL A 134 -5.94 4.63 -10.09
CA VAL A 134 -6.62 5.10 -11.31
C VAL A 134 -5.69 5.21 -12.52
N ARG A 135 -4.37 5.28 -12.30
CA ARG A 135 -3.35 5.30 -13.36
C ARG A 135 -3.06 3.93 -13.96
N LEU A 136 -3.51 2.88 -13.28
CA LEU A 136 -3.33 1.51 -13.75
C LEU A 136 -4.36 1.19 -14.84
N PRO A 137 -3.99 0.34 -15.80
CA PRO A 137 -4.97 -0.26 -16.70
C PRO A 137 -5.98 -1.12 -15.92
N ARG A 138 -7.15 -1.30 -16.52
CA ARG A 138 -8.30 -1.96 -15.86
C ARG A 138 -7.97 -3.31 -15.23
N PRO A 139 -7.28 -4.26 -15.87
CA PRO A 139 -6.97 -5.55 -15.25
C PRO A 139 -6.08 -5.45 -14.01
N LEU A 140 -5.09 -4.55 -14.03
CA LEU A 140 -4.19 -4.33 -12.89
C LEU A 140 -4.86 -3.55 -11.76
N LYS A 141 -5.78 -2.64 -12.11
CA LYS A 141 -6.65 -1.95 -11.16
C LYS A 141 -7.50 -2.97 -10.41
N ASP A 142 -8.21 -3.82 -11.14
CA ASP A 142 -9.06 -4.86 -10.58
C ASP A 142 -8.27 -5.85 -9.73
N TYR A 143 -7.07 -6.23 -10.14
CA TYR A 143 -6.18 -7.07 -9.35
C TYR A 143 -5.90 -6.47 -7.95
N ILE A 144 -5.58 -5.17 -7.86
CA ILE A 144 -5.35 -4.51 -6.57
C ILE A 144 -6.64 -4.50 -5.72
N LEU A 145 -7.78 -4.18 -6.34
CA LEU A 145 -9.06 -4.16 -5.63
C LEU A 145 -9.43 -5.55 -5.09
N LEU A 146 -9.24 -6.59 -5.89
CA LEU A 146 -9.46 -7.98 -5.48
C LEU A 146 -8.48 -8.43 -4.40
N HIS A 147 -7.21 -8.01 -4.47
CA HIS A 147 -6.22 -8.25 -3.42
C HIS A 147 -6.69 -7.71 -2.05
N GLU A 148 -7.16 -6.46 -2.01
CA GLU A 148 -7.68 -5.87 -0.77
C GLU A 148 -8.99 -6.53 -0.31
N LEU A 149 -9.84 -6.99 -1.23
CA LEU A 149 -11.04 -7.75 -0.90
C LEU A 149 -10.71 -9.15 -0.33
N CYS A 150 -9.70 -9.83 -0.86
CA CYS A 150 -9.26 -11.13 -0.32
C CYS A 150 -8.79 -11.04 1.13
N HIS A 151 -8.23 -9.90 1.54
CA HIS A 151 -7.86 -9.64 2.94
C HIS A 151 -9.05 -9.61 3.91
N LEU A 152 -10.27 -9.48 3.43
CA LEU A 152 -11.47 -9.61 4.28
C LEU A 152 -11.68 -11.03 4.81
N ARG A 153 -11.18 -12.05 4.10
CA ARG A 153 -11.24 -13.47 4.49
C ARG A 153 -9.91 -13.97 5.04
N HIS A 154 -8.79 -13.51 4.48
CA HIS A 154 -7.44 -13.92 4.86
C HIS A 154 -6.57 -12.68 5.14
N HIS A 155 -6.30 -12.39 6.42
CA HIS A 155 -5.55 -11.18 6.81
C HIS A 155 -4.05 -11.26 6.51
N ASP A 156 -3.50 -12.45 6.38
CA ASP A 156 -2.12 -12.70 5.99
C ASP A 156 -2.03 -13.17 4.53
N HIS A 157 -0.81 -13.19 3.99
CA HIS A 157 -0.53 -13.71 2.64
C HIS A 157 -0.16 -15.20 2.68
N GLY A 158 -0.89 -15.98 3.48
CA GLY A 158 -0.75 -17.44 3.53
C GLY A 158 -1.32 -18.13 2.28
N GLU A 159 -1.26 -19.45 2.25
CA GLU A 159 -1.73 -20.25 1.11
C GLU A 159 -3.21 -19.99 0.77
N GLY A 160 -4.09 -19.90 1.77
CA GLY A 160 -5.51 -19.62 1.56
C GLY A 160 -5.77 -18.27 0.90
N PHE A 161 -4.96 -17.25 1.24
CA PHE A 161 -5.01 -15.94 0.57
C PHE A 161 -4.66 -16.08 -0.92
N HIS A 162 -3.52 -16.69 -1.23
CA HIS A 162 -3.07 -16.81 -2.62
C HIS A 162 -4.00 -17.68 -3.46
N LEU A 163 -4.56 -18.75 -2.92
CA LEU A 163 -5.54 -19.58 -3.63
C LEU A 163 -6.82 -18.80 -3.95
N LEU A 164 -7.34 -18.05 -2.98
CA LEU A 164 -8.52 -17.21 -3.19
C LEU A 164 -8.23 -16.10 -4.21
N LEU A 165 -7.11 -15.39 -4.08
CA LEU A 165 -6.72 -14.33 -5.00
C LEU A 165 -6.55 -14.85 -6.43
N GLU A 166 -5.85 -15.98 -6.59
CA GLU A 166 -5.66 -16.61 -7.91
C GLU A 166 -7.00 -16.95 -8.55
N HIS A 167 -7.92 -17.55 -7.78
CA HIS A 167 -9.26 -17.91 -8.28
C HIS A 167 -10.05 -16.69 -8.76
N VAL A 168 -10.23 -15.67 -7.93
CA VAL A 168 -11.07 -14.50 -8.29
C VAL A 168 -10.40 -13.64 -9.36
N CYS A 169 -9.07 -13.57 -9.38
CA CYS A 169 -8.36 -12.81 -10.41
C CYS A 169 -8.35 -13.53 -11.76
N THR A 170 -8.27 -14.87 -11.78
CA THR A 170 -8.40 -15.66 -13.03
C THR A 170 -9.77 -15.46 -13.64
N ASP A 171 -10.84 -15.61 -12.86
CA ASP A 171 -12.21 -15.40 -13.34
C ASP A 171 -12.42 -13.99 -13.88
N ASN A 172 -11.98 -12.97 -13.14
CA ASN A 172 -12.10 -11.58 -13.59
C ASN A 172 -11.27 -11.29 -14.85
N LEU A 173 -10.07 -11.87 -14.94
CA LEU A 173 -9.19 -11.66 -16.10
C LEU A 173 -9.77 -12.32 -17.38
N LEU A 174 -10.34 -13.53 -17.26
CA LEU A 174 -11.03 -14.20 -18.36
C LEU A 174 -12.21 -13.37 -18.84
N LYS A 175 -13.05 -12.89 -17.92
CA LYS A 175 -14.18 -12.02 -18.25
C LYS A 175 -13.75 -10.74 -18.98
N LEU A 176 -12.71 -10.05 -18.50
CA LEU A 176 -12.17 -8.86 -19.17
C LEU A 176 -11.61 -9.20 -20.56
N SER A 177 -11.02 -10.39 -20.73
CA SER A 177 -10.55 -10.89 -22.02
C SER A 177 -11.69 -11.11 -23.02
N ASP A 178 -12.80 -11.67 -22.53
CA ASP A 178 -14.03 -11.89 -23.33
C ASP A 178 -14.69 -10.56 -23.70
N GLU A 179 -14.65 -9.56 -22.81
CA GLU A 179 -15.07 -8.18 -23.07
C GLU A 179 -14.14 -7.45 -24.08
N GLY A 180 -13.05 -8.08 -24.52
CA GLY A 180 -12.12 -7.55 -25.54
C GLY A 180 -10.95 -6.75 -24.98
N ASP A 181 -10.73 -6.69 -23.65
CA ASP A 181 -9.60 -5.96 -23.06
C ASP A 181 -8.26 -6.57 -23.52
N PRO A 182 -7.43 -5.83 -24.29
CA PRO A 182 -6.20 -6.38 -24.87
C PRO A 182 -5.15 -6.71 -23.81
N GLN A 183 -5.14 -5.96 -22.70
CA GLN A 183 -4.17 -6.17 -21.64
C GLN A 183 -4.58 -7.36 -20.74
N ALA A 184 -5.88 -7.60 -20.56
CA ALA A 184 -6.35 -8.80 -19.90
C ALA A 184 -5.94 -10.04 -20.70
N LYS A 185 -6.08 -10.02 -22.03
CA LYS A 185 -5.61 -11.10 -22.92
C LYS A 185 -4.11 -11.35 -22.80
N ASP A 186 -3.30 -10.31 -22.77
CA ASP A 186 -1.84 -10.42 -22.64
C ASP A 186 -1.42 -10.99 -21.27
N LEU A 187 -2.03 -10.50 -20.19
CA LEU A 187 -1.79 -11.02 -18.83
C LEU A 187 -2.20 -12.48 -18.71
N ALA A 188 -3.36 -12.87 -19.25
CA ALA A 188 -3.85 -14.25 -19.22
C ALA A 188 -2.90 -15.19 -20.00
N ARG A 189 -2.44 -14.80 -21.20
CA ARG A 189 -1.47 -15.56 -21.98
C ARG A 189 -0.14 -15.72 -21.23
N THR A 190 0.35 -14.63 -20.62
CA THR A 190 1.60 -14.66 -19.87
C THR A 190 1.48 -15.57 -18.64
N ALA A 191 0.34 -15.55 -17.96
CA ALA A 191 0.08 -16.42 -16.83
C ALA A 191 0.00 -17.90 -17.23
N ALA A 192 -0.61 -18.22 -18.38
CA ALA A 192 -0.75 -19.58 -18.86
C ALA A 192 0.59 -20.30 -19.10
N VAL A 193 1.66 -19.56 -19.41
CA VAL A 193 3.01 -20.11 -19.60
C VAL A 193 3.91 -19.94 -18.36
N SER A 194 3.40 -19.33 -17.30
CA SER A 194 4.16 -19.09 -16.06
C SER A 194 4.33 -20.38 -15.27
N LYS A 195 5.53 -20.63 -14.76
CA LYS A 195 5.84 -21.74 -13.85
C LYS A 195 5.65 -21.37 -12.37
N ALA A 196 5.14 -20.18 -12.07
CA ALA A 196 4.88 -19.75 -10.70
C ALA A 196 3.75 -20.59 -10.08
N ARG A 197 3.81 -20.81 -8.76
CA ARG A 197 2.76 -21.53 -8.02
C ARG A 197 1.38 -20.83 -8.13
N TYR A 198 1.40 -19.50 -8.20
CA TYR A 198 0.25 -18.61 -8.41
C TYR A 198 0.51 -17.72 -9.63
N PRO A 199 0.21 -18.20 -10.85
CA PRO A 199 0.60 -17.54 -12.10
C PRO A 199 0.04 -16.13 -12.27
N ILE A 200 -1.25 -15.93 -11.99
CA ILE A 200 -1.91 -14.62 -12.14
C ILE A 200 -1.34 -13.61 -11.15
N ASP A 201 -1.24 -13.99 -9.87
CA ASP A 201 -0.66 -13.14 -8.83
C ASP A 201 0.78 -12.74 -9.19
N HIS A 202 1.61 -13.69 -9.64
CA HIS A 202 2.98 -13.43 -10.10
C HIS A 202 3.04 -12.43 -11.25
N VAL A 203 2.25 -12.64 -12.29
CA VAL A 203 2.26 -11.80 -13.51
C VAL A 203 1.74 -10.41 -13.23
N CYS A 204 0.63 -10.28 -12.49
CA CYS A 204 0.07 -8.99 -12.12
C CYS A 204 1.02 -8.19 -11.22
N THR A 205 1.61 -8.83 -10.20
CA THR A 205 2.62 -8.20 -9.32
C THR A 205 3.83 -7.69 -10.10
N LYS A 206 4.31 -8.46 -11.10
CA LYS A 206 5.42 -8.05 -11.97
C LYS A 206 5.02 -6.88 -12.87
N ALA A 207 3.83 -6.90 -13.44
CA ALA A 207 3.32 -5.84 -14.32
C ALA A 207 3.13 -4.51 -13.56
N ILE A 208 2.62 -4.54 -12.32
CA ILE A 208 2.42 -3.35 -11.49
C ILE A 208 3.73 -2.62 -11.17
N LYS A 209 4.86 -3.32 -11.08
CA LYS A 209 6.17 -2.70 -10.82
C LYS A 209 6.59 -1.68 -11.88
N LYS A 210 5.99 -1.74 -13.08
CA LYS A 210 6.22 -0.75 -14.16
C LYS A 210 5.54 0.60 -13.87
N TYR A 211 4.64 0.66 -12.88
CA TYR A 211 3.87 1.85 -12.52
C TYR A 211 4.32 2.34 -11.13
N PRO A 212 5.25 3.31 -11.05
CA PRO A 212 5.66 3.86 -9.76
C PRO A 212 4.52 4.64 -9.11
N LEU A 213 4.46 4.59 -7.78
CA LEU A 213 3.60 5.47 -7.00
C LEU A 213 4.13 6.90 -7.11
N LEU A 214 3.24 7.88 -7.20
CA LEU A 214 3.57 9.32 -7.25
C LEU A 214 3.49 9.92 -5.85
#